data_d3095b22d0f49302ab2a97979abebdf9
#
_entry.id   d3095b22d0f49302ab2a97979abebdf9
#
_cell.length_a   1.000
_cell.length_b   1.000
_cell.length_c   1.000
_cell.angle_alpha   90.00
_cell.angle_beta   90.00
_cell.angle_gamma   90.00
#
_symmetry.space_group_name_H-M   'P 1'
#
loop_
_entity.id
_entity.type
_entity.pdbx_description
1 polymer ?
#
loop_
_entity_poly.entity_id
_entity_poly.type
_entity_poly.pdbx_seq_one_letter_code
_entity_poly.pdbx_strand_id
1 'polypeptide(L)'
;MERVKIFYGMSGALKSSTIDSIDEKMNYSMPIMRSSIKVWKKYQTGISVFREQTIPNDLNFGILHLIKLEEFLEDNVYYEKAIIERGITDHLFYHISKGNDILEEQIKEVVNEELELFNRDCIEVEKILLVQEDRDFVRDVVLSNKYRSSCFSDVDDYMRQQDLYVKFTQEHNDIFEVIKIKNAKDYIENNLGMEFKN
;
A
#
# COMPACT_ATOMS: atom_id res chain seq x y z
N MET A 1 0.37 -11.37 17.21
CA MET A 1 -0.24 -11.35 15.86
C MET A 1 0.36 -12.50 15.06
N GLU A 2 -0.46 -13.27 14.34
CA GLU A 2 0.04 -14.45 13.63
C GLU A 2 0.10 -14.22 12.12
N ARG A 3 -0.81 -13.42 11.57
CA ARG A 3 -0.92 -13.21 10.13
C ARG A 3 -1.28 -11.77 9.76
N VAL A 4 -0.63 -11.25 8.73
CA VAL A 4 -0.90 -9.93 8.17
C VAL A 4 -1.14 -10.01 6.67
N LYS A 5 -2.20 -9.34 6.19
CA LYS A 5 -2.42 -9.13 4.76
C LYS A 5 -2.04 -7.70 4.38
N ILE A 6 -1.13 -7.54 3.43
CA ILE A 6 -0.73 -6.24 2.91
C ILE A 6 -1.31 -6.04 1.52
N PHE A 7 -2.11 -4.99 1.35
CA PHE A 7 -2.71 -4.62 0.07
C PHE A 7 -1.88 -3.56 -0.64
N TYR A 8 -1.29 -3.94 -1.77
CA TYR A 8 -0.54 -3.09 -2.67
C TYR A 8 -1.37 -2.67 -3.89
N GLY A 9 -0.92 -1.65 -4.59
CA GLY A 9 -1.51 -1.21 -5.85
C GLY A 9 -1.44 0.30 -6.01
N MET A 10 -1.61 0.77 -7.23
CA MET A 10 -1.56 2.19 -7.57
C MET A 10 -2.70 2.99 -6.93
N SER A 11 -2.59 4.31 -6.93
CA SER A 11 -3.71 5.19 -6.60
C SER A 11 -4.87 4.91 -7.56
N GLY A 12 -6.07 4.72 -7.02
CA GLY A 12 -7.24 4.33 -7.83
C GLY A 12 -7.45 2.81 -8.01
N ALA A 13 -6.52 1.96 -7.58
CA ALA A 13 -6.70 0.49 -7.61
C ALA A 13 -7.65 -0.04 -6.51
N LEU A 14 -8.55 0.79 -5.99
CA LEU A 14 -9.61 0.43 -5.04
C LEU A 14 -9.16 -0.21 -3.71
N LYS A 15 -7.88 -0.13 -3.33
CA LYS A 15 -7.37 -0.71 -2.08
C LYS A 15 -8.21 -0.37 -0.86
N SER A 16 -8.39 0.93 -0.59
CA SER A 16 -9.14 1.39 0.58
C SER A 16 -10.58 0.87 0.57
N SER A 17 -11.25 0.89 -0.60
CA SER A 17 -12.63 0.40 -0.73
C SER A 17 -12.72 -1.12 -0.56
N THR A 18 -11.72 -1.86 -1.03
CA THR A 18 -11.63 -3.32 -0.83
C THR A 18 -11.45 -3.63 0.66
N ILE A 19 -10.54 -2.93 1.33
CA ILE A 19 -10.30 -3.09 2.76
C ILE A 19 -11.52 -2.71 3.58
N ASP A 20 -12.22 -1.61 3.23
CA ASP A 20 -13.47 -1.21 3.90
C ASP A 20 -14.53 -2.30 3.78
N SER A 21 -14.64 -2.93 2.60
CA SER A 21 -15.60 -4.02 2.37
C SER A 21 -15.23 -5.30 3.14
N ILE A 22 -13.94 -5.57 3.31
CA ILE A 22 -13.46 -6.70 4.16
C ILE A 22 -13.81 -6.41 5.62
N ASP A 23 -13.48 -5.23 6.10
CA ASP A 23 -13.70 -4.80 7.48
C ASP A 23 -15.19 -4.87 7.87
N GLU A 24 -16.06 -4.37 7.00
CA GLU A 24 -17.51 -4.48 7.16
C GLU A 24 -17.96 -5.94 7.26
N LYS A 25 -17.47 -6.81 6.37
CA LYS A 25 -17.81 -8.24 6.37
C LYS A 25 -17.32 -8.98 7.62
N MET A 26 -16.18 -8.55 8.15
CA MET A 26 -15.58 -9.09 9.38
C MET A 26 -16.11 -8.42 10.66
N ASN A 27 -17.16 -7.60 10.57
CA ASN A 27 -17.75 -6.85 11.68
C ASN A 27 -16.73 -6.02 12.48
N TYR A 28 -15.78 -5.39 11.76
CA TYR A 28 -14.75 -4.52 12.35
C TYR A 28 -13.91 -5.18 13.45
N SER A 29 -13.64 -6.49 13.27
CA SER A 29 -12.94 -7.30 14.28
C SER A 29 -11.43 -7.34 14.14
N MET A 30 -10.88 -6.77 13.05
CA MET A 30 -9.45 -6.78 12.78
C MET A 30 -8.84 -5.38 12.83
N PRO A 31 -7.63 -5.22 13.38
CA PRO A 31 -6.91 -3.96 13.28
C PRO A 31 -6.49 -3.69 11.83
N ILE A 32 -6.60 -2.43 11.41
CA ILE A 32 -6.25 -1.98 10.07
C ILE A 32 -5.27 -0.82 10.14
N MET A 33 -4.06 -1.02 9.63
CA MET A 33 -3.12 0.06 9.39
C MET A 33 -3.47 0.76 8.07
N ARG A 34 -4.02 1.96 8.16
CA ARG A 34 -4.29 2.78 6.97
C ARG A 34 -3.03 3.45 6.47
N SER A 35 -3.01 3.72 5.16
CA SER A 35 -1.87 4.33 4.48
C SER A 35 -1.24 5.48 5.27
N SER A 36 0.08 5.42 5.42
CA SER A 36 0.90 6.46 6.07
C SER A 36 0.82 7.84 5.40
N ILE A 37 0.36 7.94 4.15
CA ILE A 37 0.15 9.22 3.45
C ILE A 37 -0.83 10.13 4.21
N LYS A 38 -1.87 9.58 4.84
CA LYS A 38 -2.80 10.37 5.66
C LYS A 38 -2.15 10.93 6.91
N VAL A 39 -1.26 10.16 7.52
CA VAL A 39 -0.48 10.57 8.69
C VAL A 39 0.51 11.65 8.30
N TRP A 40 1.24 11.47 7.20
CA TRP A 40 2.16 12.47 6.68
C TRP A 40 1.50 13.84 6.46
N LYS A 41 0.32 13.88 5.85
CA LYS A 41 -0.44 15.13 5.67
C LYS A 41 -0.77 15.80 7.00
N LYS A 42 -1.04 15.03 8.04
CA LYS A 42 -1.30 15.54 9.39
C LYS A 42 -0.03 16.10 10.03
N TYR A 43 1.11 15.45 9.83
CA TYR A 43 2.41 15.95 10.31
C TYR A 43 2.87 17.18 9.53
N GLN A 44 2.68 17.24 8.22
CA GLN A 44 3.01 18.44 7.43
C GLN A 44 2.22 19.68 7.87
N THR A 45 0.97 19.54 8.27
CA THR A 45 0.17 20.66 8.79
C THR A 45 0.60 21.12 10.19
N GLY A 46 1.21 20.22 10.96
CA GLY A 46 1.77 20.55 12.30
C GLY A 46 3.19 21.11 12.26
N ILE A 47 3.95 20.85 11.21
CA ILE A 47 5.36 21.24 11.05
C ILE A 47 5.48 22.46 10.10
N SER A 48 4.55 23.39 10.14
CA SER A 48 4.66 24.63 9.36
C SER A 48 5.89 25.49 9.70
N VAL A 49 6.57 25.18 10.80
CA VAL A 49 7.80 25.85 11.25
C VAL A 49 9.07 25.32 10.55
N PHE A 50 9.01 24.14 9.91
CA PHE A 50 10.17 23.53 9.24
C PHE A 50 10.12 23.61 7.71
N ARG A 51 9.39 24.56 7.15
CA ARG A 51 9.22 24.74 5.70
C ARG A 51 10.50 25.00 4.91
N GLU A 52 11.61 25.30 5.55
CA GLU A 52 12.88 25.59 4.87
C GLU A 52 13.83 24.39 4.80
N GLN A 53 13.56 23.32 5.51
CA GLN A 53 14.26 22.06 5.27
C GLN A 53 13.39 21.24 4.33
N THR A 54 13.70 21.30 3.05
CA THR A 54 13.41 20.23 2.11
C THR A 54 13.95 18.96 2.75
N ILE A 55 13.09 18.23 3.46
CA ILE A 55 13.41 16.87 3.84
C ILE A 55 13.71 16.20 2.51
N PRO A 56 14.94 15.74 2.29
CA PRO A 56 15.22 14.99 1.08
C PRO A 56 14.37 13.74 1.20
N ASN A 57 13.23 13.87 0.67
CA ASN A 57 12.58 13.00 -0.20
C ASN A 57 12.21 11.67 0.47
N ASP A 58 12.27 10.71 0.17
CA ASP A 58 11.54 9.57 -0.25
C ASP A 58 11.92 8.35 0.58
N LEU A 59 13.16 8.19 1.01
CA LEU A 59 13.59 7.33 2.10
C LEU A 59 12.91 7.70 3.44
N ASN A 60 12.69 8.97 3.71
CA ASN A 60 11.97 9.40 4.91
C ASN A 60 10.52 8.91 4.94
N PHE A 61 9.89 8.72 3.78
CA PHE A 61 8.57 8.12 3.68
C PHE A 61 8.61 6.62 4.01
N GLY A 62 9.64 5.94 3.54
CA GLY A 62 9.93 4.55 3.89
C GLY A 62 10.16 4.40 5.39
N ILE A 63 11.05 5.21 5.96
CA ILE A 63 11.33 5.20 7.41
C ILE A 63 10.06 5.49 8.23
N LEU A 64 9.25 6.48 7.85
CA LEU A 64 7.99 6.76 8.55
C LEU A 64 6.99 5.61 8.42
N HIS A 65 6.98 4.91 7.29
CA HIS A 65 6.17 3.71 7.14
C HIS A 65 6.63 2.62 8.09
N LEU A 66 7.92 2.36 8.17
CA LEU A 66 8.51 1.35 9.05
C LEU A 66 8.24 1.65 10.53
N ILE A 67 8.45 2.89 10.96
CA ILE A 67 8.14 3.32 12.35
C ILE A 67 6.66 3.08 12.64
N LYS A 68 5.77 3.49 11.74
CA LYS A 68 4.33 3.30 11.92
C LYS A 68 3.93 1.81 11.91
N LEU A 69 4.61 1.01 11.10
CA LEU A 69 4.39 -0.43 11.06
C LEU A 69 4.80 -1.06 12.39
N GLU A 70 5.97 -0.72 12.90
CA GLU A 70 6.44 -1.21 14.20
C GLU A 70 5.47 -0.84 15.33
N GLU A 71 5.07 0.42 15.45
CA GLU A 71 4.06 0.87 16.42
C GLU A 71 2.74 0.10 16.26
N PHE A 72 2.30 -0.10 15.01
CA PHE A 72 1.06 -0.84 14.74
C PHE A 72 1.15 -2.31 15.18
N LEU A 73 2.26 -2.97 14.93
CA LEU A 73 2.46 -4.37 15.33
C LEU A 73 2.51 -4.49 16.85
N GLU A 74 3.21 -3.59 17.55
CA GLU A 74 3.29 -3.56 19.01
C GLU A 74 1.93 -3.30 19.67
N ASP A 75 1.17 -2.34 19.18
CA ASP A 75 -0.15 -1.97 19.71
C ASP A 75 -1.20 -3.08 19.51
N ASN A 76 -1.00 -3.96 18.53
CA ASN A 76 -1.98 -4.96 18.11
C ASN A 76 -1.53 -6.41 18.32
N VAL A 77 -0.58 -6.69 19.19
CA VAL A 77 -0.03 -8.04 19.44
C VAL A 77 -1.07 -9.10 19.81
N TYR A 78 -2.19 -8.68 20.39
CA TYR A 78 -3.27 -9.56 20.87
C TYR A 78 -4.22 -10.02 19.76
N TYR A 79 -4.14 -9.45 18.58
CA TYR A 79 -4.96 -9.85 17.44
C TYR A 79 -4.26 -10.97 16.66
N GLU A 80 -5.01 -11.96 16.23
CA GLU A 80 -4.49 -13.03 15.39
C GLU A 80 -4.16 -12.54 13.98
N LYS A 81 -5.00 -11.63 13.46
CA LYS A 81 -4.93 -11.16 12.06
C LYS A 81 -5.01 -9.65 11.99
N ALA A 82 -4.35 -9.07 10.98
CA ALA A 82 -4.44 -7.65 10.68
C ALA A 82 -4.38 -7.37 9.18
N ILE A 83 -4.78 -6.15 8.79
CA ILE A 83 -4.68 -5.66 7.43
C ILE A 83 -3.82 -4.40 7.40
N ILE A 84 -2.94 -4.32 6.39
CA ILE A 84 -2.11 -3.15 6.11
C ILE A 84 -2.47 -2.61 4.73
N GLU A 85 -2.85 -1.34 4.66
CA GLU A 85 -3.06 -0.62 3.42
C GLU A 85 -1.75 0.03 2.99
N ARG A 86 -1.11 -0.48 1.96
CA ARG A 86 0.20 -0.13 1.41
C ARG A 86 1.36 -0.65 2.26
N GLY A 87 2.27 -1.35 1.61
CA GLY A 87 3.59 -1.66 2.13
C GLY A 87 4.63 -0.66 1.62
N ILE A 88 5.87 -0.91 1.99
CA ILE A 88 7.01 -0.07 1.65
C ILE A 88 7.19 0.09 0.13
N THR A 89 6.93 -0.95 -0.64
CA THR A 89 7.08 -0.96 -2.11
C THR A 89 6.17 0.06 -2.80
N ASP A 90 4.94 0.28 -2.29
CA ASP A 90 4.05 1.33 -2.78
C ASP A 90 4.69 2.72 -2.66
N HIS A 91 5.39 2.97 -1.56
CA HIS A 91 6.04 4.24 -1.29
C HIS A 91 7.25 4.44 -2.19
N LEU A 92 8.10 3.42 -2.32
CA LEU A 92 9.29 3.47 -3.16
C LEU A 92 8.92 3.68 -4.64
N PHE A 93 7.95 2.94 -5.16
CA PHE A 93 7.49 3.12 -6.54
C PHE A 93 6.95 4.52 -6.79
N TYR A 94 6.13 5.05 -5.86
CA TYR A 94 5.59 6.40 -5.98
C TYR A 94 6.69 7.44 -6.16
N HIS A 95 7.80 7.29 -5.47
CA HIS A 95 8.92 8.22 -5.55
C HIS A 95 9.73 8.08 -6.84
N ILE A 96 9.99 6.85 -7.25
CA ILE A 96 10.64 6.57 -8.54
C ILE A 96 9.79 7.10 -9.70
N SER A 97 8.48 6.94 -9.63
CA SER A 97 7.55 7.47 -10.63
C SER A 97 7.54 9.02 -10.73
N LYS A 98 8.03 9.69 -9.68
CA LYS A 98 8.22 11.16 -9.64
C LYS A 98 9.58 11.60 -10.17
N GLY A 99 10.41 10.69 -10.67
CA GLY A 99 11.73 10.97 -11.20
C GLY A 99 12.81 11.13 -10.12
N ASN A 100 12.56 10.62 -8.92
CA ASN A 100 13.60 10.57 -7.89
C ASN A 100 14.46 9.32 -8.10
N ASP A 101 15.76 9.52 -8.13
CA ASP A 101 16.73 8.43 -8.22
C ASP A 101 16.92 7.80 -6.84
N ILE A 102 16.44 6.56 -6.69
CA ILE A 102 16.72 5.73 -5.52
C ILE A 102 17.64 4.60 -5.98
N LEU A 103 18.74 4.40 -5.27
CA LEU A 103 19.66 3.32 -5.59
C LEU A 103 19.04 1.96 -5.30
N GLU A 104 19.30 1.00 -6.15
CA GLU A 104 18.80 -0.38 -6.01
C GLU A 104 19.13 -0.99 -4.64
N GLU A 105 20.31 -0.69 -4.11
CA GLU A 105 20.76 -1.14 -2.78
C GLU A 105 19.89 -0.56 -1.67
N GLN A 106 19.50 0.71 -1.78
CA GLN A 106 18.62 1.37 -0.81
C GLN A 106 17.20 0.81 -0.85
N ILE A 107 16.71 0.45 -2.06
CA ILE A 107 15.41 -0.21 -2.20
C ILE A 107 15.43 -1.55 -1.46
N LYS A 108 16.46 -2.35 -1.70
CA LYS A 108 16.63 -3.66 -1.05
C LYS A 108 16.74 -3.55 0.47
N GLU A 109 17.53 -2.59 0.95
CA GLU A 109 17.71 -2.34 2.38
C GLU A 109 16.36 -2.06 3.06
N VAL A 110 15.59 -1.10 2.55
CA VAL A 110 14.31 -0.70 3.16
C VAL A 110 13.24 -1.80 3.03
N VAL A 111 13.23 -2.55 1.93
CA VAL A 111 12.33 -3.72 1.78
C VAL A 111 12.69 -4.82 2.77
N ASN A 112 13.98 -5.06 2.99
CA ASN A 112 14.44 -6.05 3.97
C ASN A 112 14.09 -5.63 5.40
N GLU A 113 14.18 -4.35 5.74
CA GLU A 113 13.76 -3.85 7.07
C GLU A 113 12.26 -4.10 7.32
N GLU A 114 11.39 -3.90 6.32
CA GLU A 114 9.97 -4.27 6.45
C GLU A 114 9.80 -5.77 6.73
N LEU A 115 10.54 -6.62 6.02
CA LEU A 115 10.48 -8.06 6.22
C LEU A 115 11.01 -8.49 7.60
N GLU A 116 12.07 -7.84 8.07
CA GLU A 116 12.66 -8.12 9.40
C GLU A 116 11.69 -7.80 10.54
N LEU A 117 10.86 -6.74 10.42
CA LEU A 117 9.83 -6.45 11.40
C LEU A 117 8.84 -7.61 11.55
N PHE A 118 8.41 -8.20 10.43
CA PHE A 118 7.50 -9.36 10.48
C PHE A 118 8.21 -10.63 10.96
N ASN A 119 9.44 -10.87 10.51
CA ASN A 119 10.21 -12.05 10.90
C ASN A 119 10.55 -12.06 12.38
N ARG A 120 10.86 -10.91 12.98
CA ARG A 120 11.15 -10.77 14.41
C ARG A 120 10.04 -11.35 15.27
N ASP A 121 8.80 -11.14 14.87
CA ASP A 121 7.62 -11.56 15.62
C ASP A 121 6.98 -12.84 15.04
N CYS A 122 7.65 -13.51 14.11
CA CYS A 122 7.18 -14.72 13.44
C CYS A 122 5.80 -14.55 12.75
N ILE A 123 5.55 -13.37 12.17
CA ILE A 123 4.28 -13.04 11.53
C ILE A 123 4.28 -13.56 10.09
N GLU A 124 3.26 -14.34 9.74
CA GLU A 124 3.02 -14.75 8.36
C GLU A 124 2.48 -13.57 7.55
N VAL A 125 3.17 -13.21 6.46
CA VAL A 125 2.78 -12.09 5.61
C VAL A 125 2.26 -12.55 4.28
N GLU A 126 1.03 -12.15 3.96
CA GLU A 126 0.41 -12.33 2.67
C GLU A 126 0.37 -11.00 1.93
N LYS A 127 1.02 -10.94 0.77
CA LYS A 127 1.13 -9.72 -0.04
C LYS A 127 0.19 -9.80 -1.25
N ILE A 128 -0.73 -8.86 -1.34
CA ILE A 128 -1.77 -8.82 -2.37
C ILE A 128 -1.62 -7.56 -3.20
N LEU A 129 -1.38 -7.72 -4.49
CA LEU A 129 -1.30 -6.63 -5.46
C LEU A 129 -2.61 -6.51 -6.22
N LEU A 130 -3.36 -5.44 -5.94
CA LEU A 130 -4.60 -5.14 -6.66
C LEU A 130 -4.31 -4.39 -7.96
N VAL A 131 -4.78 -4.95 -9.06
CA VAL A 131 -4.65 -4.42 -10.42
C VAL A 131 -6.03 -4.08 -10.97
N GLN A 132 -6.23 -2.83 -11.37
CA GLN A 132 -7.51 -2.38 -11.93
C GLN A 132 -7.58 -2.72 -13.43
N GLU A 133 -8.62 -3.45 -13.84
CA GLU A 133 -8.84 -3.83 -15.23
C GLU A 133 -9.89 -2.98 -15.94
N ASP A 134 -10.78 -2.33 -15.20
CA ASP A 134 -11.87 -1.54 -15.78
C ASP A 134 -11.37 -0.18 -16.26
N ARG A 135 -11.21 -0.05 -17.58
CA ARG A 135 -10.74 1.20 -18.22
C ARG A 135 -11.74 2.33 -18.09
N ASP A 136 -13.03 2.07 -17.99
CA ASP A 136 -14.05 3.10 -17.82
C ASP A 136 -14.00 3.64 -16.38
N PHE A 137 -13.81 2.75 -15.40
CA PHE A 137 -13.55 3.18 -14.05
C PHE A 137 -12.24 3.99 -13.93
N VAL A 138 -11.16 3.55 -14.59
CA VAL A 138 -9.89 4.29 -14.62
C VAL A 138 -10.09 5.69 -15.23
N ARG A 139 -10.91 5.80 -16.28
CA ARG A 139 -11.26 7.11 -16.88
C ARG A 139 -11.90 8.04 -15.86
N ASP A 140 -12.84 7.54 -15.08
CA ASP A 140 -13.50 8.31 -14.02
C ASP A 140 -12.52 8.71 -12.91
N VAL A 141 -11.58 7.83 -12.55
CA VAL A 141 -10.50 8.13 -11.60
C VAL A 141 -9.60 9.25 -12.10
N VAL A 142 -9.17 9.19 -13.36
CA VAL A 142 -8.29 10.18 -13.98
C VAL A 142 -9.00 11.54 -14.10
N LEU A 143 -10.28 11.54 -14.52
CA LEU A 143 -11.07 12.75 -14.70
C LEU A 143 -11.55 13.38 -13.39
N SER A 144 -11.70 12.62 -12.33
CA SER A 144 -12.38 13.04 -11.09
C SER A 144 -11.60 14.06 -10.25
N ASN A 145 -10.56 14.70 -10.68
CA ASN A 145 -9.78 15.64 -9.86
C ASN A 145 -9.52 15.23 -8.38
N LYS A 146 -10.11 14.08 -7.96
CA LYS A 146 -10.01 13.55 -6.60
C LYS A 146 -8.56 13.19 -6.27
N TYR A 147 -7.78 12.95 -7.31
CA TYR A 147 -6.36 12.63 -7.25
C TYR A 147 -5.54 13.71 -7.99
N ARG A 148 -5.79 14.98 -7.72
CA ARG A 148 -5.04 16.13 -8.33
C ARG A 148 -3.52 16.05 -8.20
N SER A 149 -3.03 15.22 -7.30
CA SER A 149 -1.61 14.86 -7.20
C SER A 149 -1.26 13.60 -7.97
N SER A 150 -2.22 12.99 -8.66
CA SER A 150 -1.98 11.80 -9.45
C SER A 150 -1.19 12.18 -10.69
N CYS A 151 -0.21 11.38 -10.96
CA CYS A 151 0.76 11.56 -12.02
C CYS A 151 0.26 11.06 -13.38
N PHE A 152 -1.05 10.88 -13.54
CA PHE A 152 -1.63 10.29 -14.76
C PHE A 152 -2.22 11.38 -15.65
N SER A 153 -1.77 11.39 -16.90
CA SER A 153 -2.32 12.31 -17.91
C SER A 153 -3.65 11.81 -18.49
N ASP A 154 -3.78 10.51 -18.64
CA ASP A 154 -4.93 9.83 -19.24
C ASP A 154 -5.01 8.36 -18.82
N VAL A 155 -5.98 7.62 -19.38
CA VAL A 155 -6.20 6.20 -19.08
C VAL A 155 -5.03 5.32 -19.50
N ASP A 156 -4.43 5.60 -20.67
CA ASP A 156 -3.33 4.79 -21.19
C ASP A 156 -2.07 5.00 -20.35
N ASP A 157 -1.82 6.22 -19.91
CA ASP A 157 -0.74 6.52 -18.97
C ASP A 157 -0.94 5.80 -17.62
N TYR A 158 -2.16 5.81 -17.08
CA TYR A 158 -2.48 5.04 -15.88
C TYR A 158 -2.15 3.55 -16.06
N MET A 159 -2.66 2.94 -17.14
CA MET A 159 -2.46 1.51 -17.41
C MET A 159 -0.97 1.18 -17.58
N ARG A 160 -0.24 2.00 -18.33
CA ARG A 160 1.21 1.87 -18.50
C ARG A 160 1.96 1.96 -17.16
N GLN A 161 1.61 2.90 -16.31
CA GLN A 161 2.23 3.04 -14.98
C GLN A 161 1.86 1.86 -14.08
N GLN A 162 0.65 1.33 -14.19
CA GLN A 162 0.24 0.13 -13.47
C GLN A 162 1.09 -1.08 -13.87
N ASP A 163 1.34 -1.27 -15.18
CA ASP A 163 2.21 -2.35 -15.66
C ASP A 163 3.64 -2.20 -15.13
N LEU A 164 4.18 -0.97 -15.14
CA LEU A 164 5.49 -0.68 -14.54
C LEU A 164 5.51 -0.98 -13.03
N TYR A 165 4.42 -0.65 -12.33
CA TYR A 165 4.30 -0.93 -10.91
C TYR A 165 4.26 -2.44 -10.63
N VAL A 166 3.50 -3.20 -11.40
CA VAL A 166 3.46 -4.67 -11.29
C VAL A 166 4.87 -5.25 -11.47
N LYS A 167 5.57 -4.80 -12.50
CA LYS A 167 6.95 -5.24 -12.78
C LYS A 167 7.89 -4.90 -11.63
N PHE A 168 7.88 -3.64 -11.16
CA PHE A 168 8.68 -3.19 -10.03
C PHE A 168 8.43 -4.03 -8.77
N THR A 169 7.16 -4.30 -8.51
CA THR A 169 6.76 -5.09 -7.35
C THR A 169 7.28 -6.53 -7.44
N GLN A 170 7.22 -7.14 -8.62
CA GLN A 170 7.75 -8.49 -8.86
C GLN A 170 9.28 -8.55 -8.74
N GLU A 171 9.97 -7.48 -9.09
CA GLU A 171 11.44 -7.40 -8.98
C GLU A 171 11.93 -7.26 -7.53
N HIS A 172 11.14 -6.64 -6.66
CA HIS A 172 11.56 -6.29 -5.29
C HIS A 172 10.81 -7.03 -4.17
N ASN A 173 9.89 -7.90 -4.52
CA ASN A 173 9.16 -8.71 -3.54
C ASN A 173 8.96 -10.12 -4.07
N ASP A 174 9.47 -11.10 -3.36
CA ASP A 174 9.57 -12.47 -3.85
C ASP A 174 8.23 -13.19 -4.03
N ILE A 175 7.18 -12.79 -3.30
CA ILE A 175 5.89 -13.49 -3.36
C ILE A 175 4.74 -12.50 -3.27
N PHE A 176 4.07 -12.27 -4.41
CA PHE A 176 2.80 -11.53 -4.49
C PHE A 176 1.72 -12.37 -5.12
N GLU A 177 0.54 -12.26 -4.57
CA GLU A 177 -0.65 -12.60 -5.32
C GLU A 177 -1.12 -11.37 -6.10
N VAL A 178 -1.17 -11.47 -7.43
CA VAL A 178 -1.71 -10.41 -8.31
C VAL A 178 -3.18 -10.68 -8.54
N ILE A 179 -4.03 -9.79 -8.01
CA ILE A 179 -5.49 -9.92 -8.14
C ILE A 179 -6.01 -8.79 -9.01
N LYS A 180 -6.63 -9.17 -10.11
CA LYS A 180 -7.30 -8.28 -11.03
C LYS A 180 -8.71 -8.00 -10.55
N ILE A 181 -9.05 -6.72 -10.41
CA ILE A 181 -10.35 -6.28 -9.91
C ILE A 181 -10.98 -5.24 -10.83
N LYS A 182 -12.30 -5.26 -10.91
CA LYS A 182 -13.11 -4.21 -11.56
C LYS A 182 -13.80 -3.33 -10.53
N ASN A 183 -14.17 -3.91 -9.39
CA ASN A 183 -14.79 -3.19 -8.29
C ASN A 183 -14.29 -3.73 -6.93
N ALA A 184 -14.60 -3.03 -5.85
CA ALA A 184 -14.10 -3.37 -4.51
C ALA A 184 -14.61 -4.72 -3.97
N LYS A 185 -15.74 -5.23 -4.51
CA LYS A 185 -16.33 -6.50 -4.06
C LYS A 185 -15.70 -7.71 -4.72
N ASP A 186 -15.08 -7.55 -5.89
CA ASP A 186 -14.48 -8.66 -6.63
C ASP A 186 -13.51 -9.46 -5.77
N TYR A 187 -12.72 -8.78 -4.95
CA TYR A 187 -11.81 -9.46 -4.03
C TYR A 187 -12.57 -10.35 -3.03
N ILE A 188 -13.64 -9.82 -2.45
CA ILE A 188 -14.44 -10.52 -1.45
C ILE A 188 -15.18 -11.71 -2.07
N GLU A 189 -15.76 -11.52 -3.24
CA GLU A 189 -16.55 -12.56 -3.91
C GLU A 189 -15.69 -13.73 -4.36
N ASN A 190 -14.48 -13.44 -4.81
CA ASN A 190 -13.60 -14.44 -5.38
C ASN A 190 -12.60 -15.08 -4.37
N ASN A 191 -12.24 -14.37 -3.29
CA ASN A 191 -11.13 -14.79 -2.43
C ASN A 191 -11.51 -14.98 -0.96
N LEU A 192 -12.51 -14.28 -0.42
CA LEU A 192 -12.89 -14.43 0.99
C LEU A 192 -13.65 -15.72 1.32
N GLY A 193 -14.10 -16.47 0.32
CA GLY A 193 -14.77 -17.76 0.53
C GLY A 193 -13.86 -18.85 1.08
N MET A 194 -12.56 -18.73 0.91
CA MET A 194 -11.59 -19.78 1.25
C MET A 194 -10.75 -19.53 2.51
N GLU A 195 -10.50 -18.28 2.90
CA GLU A 195 -9.38 -17.98 3.79
C GLU A 195 -9.73 -17.47 5.19
N PHE A 196 -10.97 -17.09 5.44
CA PHE A 196 -11.42 -16.67 6.76
C PHE A 196 -12.37 -17.69 7.42
N LYS A 197 -12.46 -18.90 6.88
CA LYS A 197 -13.09 -20.02 7.58
C LYS A 197 -12.07 -20.57 8.59
N ASN A 198 -12.47 -20.51 9.83
CA ASN A 198 -11.80 -20.98 11.05
C ASN A 198 -10.96 -22.22 10.90
#